data_d56ec4db3e96e9bd7c605fb265caa527
#
_entry.id   d56ec4db3e96e9bd7c605fb265caa527
#
_cell.length_a   1.000
_cell.length_b   1.000
_cell.length_c   1.000
_cell.angle_alpha   90.00
_cell.angle_beta   90.00
_cell.angle_gamma   90.00
#
_symmetry.space_group_name_H-M   'P 1'
#
loop_
_entity.id
_entity.type
_entity.pdbx_description
1 polymer ?
#
loop_
_entity_poly.entity_id
_entity_poly.type
_entity_poly.pdbx_seq_one_letter_code
_entity_poly.pdbx_strand_id
1 'polypeptide(L)'
;MEPQAESIVGSSSLTVELKSLLGKFAVVDAPILVLGESGVGKELICKEVHRLSGRSGQLVFINCGAIPDQLLESEIFGHVKGAFTGATCDRKGKFQLADGGTLVLDEIGDMPLELQVKLLRVMEEQKVQPVGGNQSIQTDVRLVAATNKDLEGMASAGEFREDLFHRLNVLPVVVPPLRDRPDDIERLVQHFLVKFTESKPVKLTISNKSLAAMIDYEWPGNVRELANFIQRICVLTPGPVIRFMDIPNQFLPAAIAGLYEENGLEEEAEVPAEDQGVAHDGDEDLFDYEQIIGLSEVQPSLPPGGINASNILNSIERNLVIAALDRCGWNVSKSAQILSMPRTTLIQKMNKFGFSQKPSK
;
A
#
# COMPACT_ATOMS: atom_id res chain seq x y z
N MET A 1 -6.47 0.49 22.95
CA MET A 1 -6.69 1.26 21.71
C MET A 1 -7.25 0.27 20.70
N GLU A 2 -8.52 0.40 20.37
CA GLU A 2 -9.09 -0.36 19.26
C GLU A 2 -8.33 0.03 17.98
N PRO A 3 -7.91 -0.92 17.14
CA PRO A 3 -7.32 -0.59 15.86
C PRO A 3 -8.35 0.23 15.07
N GLN A 4 -7.96 1.44 14.64
CA GLN A 4 -8.80 2.25 13.76
C GLN A 4 -9.20 1.36 12.58
N ALA A 5 -10.51 1.17 12.40
CA ALA A 5 -11.05 0.38 11.30
C ALA A 5 -10.49 0.96 9.99
N GLU A 6 -9.74 0.16 9.25
CA GLU A 6 -9.25 0.56 7.92
C GLU A 6 -10.47 0.87 7.05
N SER A 7 -10.67 2.14 6.72
CA SER A 7 -11.77 2.58 5.87
C SER A 7 -11.42 2.40 4.39
N ILE A 8 -12.41 2.21 3.54
CA ILE A 8 -12.23 2.17 2.08
C ILE A 8 -11.75 3.56 1.61
N VAL A 9 -10.48 3.62 1.15
CA VAL A 9 -9.86 4.83 0.61
C VAL A 9 -10.23 4.98 -0.86
N GLY A 10 -10.63 6.20 -1.25
CA GLY A 10 -10.99 6.53 -2.62
C GLY A 10 -12.17 7.49 -2.71
N SER A 11 -12.23 8.23 -3.83
CA SER A 11 -13.25 9.25 -4.14
C SER A 11 -13.72 9.21 -5.58
N SER A 12 -13.24 8.27 -6.40
CA SER A 12 -13.75 8.04 -7.73
C SER A 12 -15.26 7.75 -7.67
N SER A 13 -15.98 8.05 -8.74
CA SER A 13 -17.41 7.78 -8.85
C SER A 13 -17.73 6.31 -8.53
N LEU A 14 -16.91 5.38 -9.04
CA LEU A 14 -17.05 3.94 -8.79
C LEU A 14 -16.88 3.59 -7.31
N THR A 15 -15.90 4.19 -6.63
CA THR A 15 -15.69 3.93 -5.20
C THR A 15 -16.80 4.55 -4.33
N VAL A 16 -17.32 5.71 -4.70
CA VAL A 16 -18.47 6.34 -4.01
C VAL A 16 -19.74 5.50 -4.18
N GLU A 17 -20.00 5.02 -5.40
CA GLU A 17 -21.12 4.13 -5.69
C GLU A 17 -21.02 2.82 -4.92
N LEU A 18 -19.84 2.19 -4.92
CA LEU A 18 -19.57 0.99 -4.14
C LEU A 18 -19.87 1.20 -2.64
N LYS A 19 -19.39 2.29 -2.04
CA LYS A 19 -19.68 2.62 -0.63
C LYS A 19 -21.17 2.80 -0.37
N SER A 20 -21.88 3.46 -1.27
CA SER A 20 -23.33 3.64 -1.19
C SER A 20 -24.07 2.30 -1.26
N LEU A 21 -23.65 1.40 -2.16
CA LEU A 21 -24.21 0.06 -2.32
C LEU A 21 -23.99 -0.78 -1.05
N LEU A 22 -22.76 -0.75 -0.49
CA LEU A 22 -22.46 -1.46 0.75
C LEU A 22 -23.34 -0.99 1.90
N GLY A 23 -23.59 0.32 2.04
CA GLY A 23 -24.50 0.86 3.04
C GLY A 23 -25.92 0.31 2.93
N LYS A 24 -26.42 0.12 1.71
CA LYS A 24 -27.76 -0.48 1.46
C LYS A 24 -27.79 -1.98 1.74
N PHE A 25 -26.75 -2.71 1.33
CA PHE A 25 -26.69 -4.16 1.47
C PHE A 25 -26.37 -4.61 2.89
N ALA A 26 -25.61 -3.82 3.63
CA ALA A 26 -25.20 -4.19 4.98
C ALA A 26 -26.36 -4.37 5.97
N VAL A 27 -27.44 -3.61 5.80
CA VAL A 27 -28.63 -3.67 6.68
C VAL A 27 -29.56 -4.83 6.35
N VAL A 28 -29.40 -5.48 5.20
CA VAL A 28 -30.21 -6.62 4.78
C VAL A 28 -29.55 -7.90 5.26
N ASP A 29 -30.31 -8.77 5.93
CA ASP A 29 -29.81 -10.06 6.40
C ASP A 29 -29.87 -11.12 5.29
N ALA A 30 -29.05 -10.92 4.26
CA ALA A 30 -28.89 -11.82 3.13
C ALA A 30 -27.40 -12.07 2.84
N PRO A 31 -27.06 -13.18 2.18
CA PRO A 31 -25.69 -13.42 1.71
C PRO A 31 -25.21 -12.33 0.76
N ILE A 32 -23.96 -11.96 0.89
CA ILE A 32 -23.28 -11.02 -0.02
C ILE A 32 -22.20 -11.77 -0.77
N LEU A 33 -22.18 -11.62 -2.10
CA LEU A 33 -21.15 -12.17 -2.97
C LEU A 33 -20.24 -11.04 -3.46
N VAL A 34 -18.98 -11.00 -3.00
CA VAL A 34 -18.00 -10.00 -3.37
C VAL A 34 -17.14 -10.55 -4.50
N LEU A 35 -17.27 -9.95 -5.68
CA LEU A 35 -16.58 -10.31 -6.91
C LEU A 35 -15.51 -9.28 -7.25
N GLY A 36 -14.39 -9.71 -7.78
CA GLY A 36 -13.35 -8.81 -8.26
C GLY A 36 -11.98 -9.48 -8.33
N GLU A 37 -11.07 -8.87 -9.08
CA GLU A 37 -9.73 -9.36 -9.28
C GLU A 37 -8.94 -9.55 -7.98
N SER A 38 -7.84 -10.28 -8.05
CA SER A 38 -6.92 -10.41 -6.91
C SER A 38 -6.34 -9.05 -6.55
N GLY A 39 -6.25 -8.75 -5.25
CA GLY A 39 -5.62 -7.52 -4.77
C GLY A 39 -6.48 -6.25 -4.82
N VAL A 40 -7.76 -6.29 -5.26
CA VAL A 40 -8.64 -5.10 -5.32
C VAL A 40 -9.10 -4.60 -3.95
N GLY A 41 -8.97 -5.43 -2.89
CA GLY A 41 -9.38 -5.09 -1.53
C GLY A 41 -10.68 -5.78 -1.07
N LYS A 42 -11.04 -6.95 -1.62
CA LYS A 42 -12.25 -7.71 -1.22
C LYS A 42 -12.37 -7.93 0.30
N GLU A 43 -11.24 -8.21 0.98
CA GLU A 43 -11.22 -8.36 2.43
C GLU A 43 -11.69 -7.10 3.18
N LEU A 44 -11.26 -5.92 2.70
CA LEU A 44 -11.68 -4.64 3.28
C LEU A 44 -13.19 -4.41 3.08
N ILE A 45 -13.74 -4.81 1.92
CA ILE A 45 -15.17 -4.77 1.66
C ILE A 45 -15.93 -5.66 2.65
N CYS A 46 -15.45 -6.88 2.91
CA CYS A 46 -16.07 -7.79 3.88
C CYS A 46 -16.04 -7.21 5.32
N LYS A 47 -14.95 -6.59 5.72
CA LYS A 47 -14.83 -5.88 7.01
C LYS A 47 -15.85 -4.74 7.12
N GLU A 48 -15.97 -3.96 6.06
CA GLU A 48 -16.90 -2.83 6.00
C GLU A 48 -18.37 -3.29 6.04
N VAL A 49 -18.72 -4.36 5.33
CA VAL A 49 -20.05 -4.99 5.41
C VAL A 49 -20.40 -5.41 6.84
N HIS A 50 -19.48 -6.08 7.53
CA HIS A 50 -19.68 -6.47 8.93
C HIS A 50 -19.87 -5.25 9.83
N ARG A 51 -19.01 -4.25 9.72
CA ARG A 51 -19.08 -3.00 10.48
C ARG A 51 -20.43 -2.28 10.31
N LEU A 52 -20.90 -2.17 9.06
CA LEU A 52 -22.15 -1.50 8.70
C LEU A 52 -23.40 -2.34 9.06
N SER A 53 -23.27 -3.65 9.22
CA SER A 53 -24.38 -4.54 9.54
C SER A 53 -24.89 -4.39 10.98
N GLY A 54 -24.05 -3.84 11.88
CA GLY A 54 -24.39 -3.71 13.30
C GLY A 54 -24.45 -5.04 14.06
N ARG A 55 -24.05 -6.17 13.45
CA ARG A 55 -24.01 -7.47 14.15
C ARG A 55 -22.91 -7.44 15.23
N SER A 56 -23.26 -7.92 16.42
CA SER A 56 -22.38 -7.86 17.61
C SER A 56 -21.44 -9.06 17.75
N GLY A 57 -21.68 -10.15 17.02
CA GLY A 57 -20.81 -11.33 17.00
C GLY A 57 -19.51 -11.08 16.23
N GLN A 58 -18.63 -12.06 16.23
CA GLN A 58 -17.31 -11.92 15.62
C GLN A 58 -17.37 -11.91 14.09
N LEU A 59 -16.45 -11.16 13.48
CA LEU A 59 -16.10 -11.28 12.07
C LEU A 59 -15.03 -12.37 11.93
N VAL A 60 -15.38 -13.47 11.28
CA VAL A 60 -14.50 -14.64 11.12
C VAL A 60 -14.18 -14.82 9.65
N PHE A 61 -12.90 -14.94 9.32
CA PHE A 61 -12.42 -15.20 7.97
C PHE A 61 -11.94 -16.64 7.83
N ILE A 62 -12.20 -17.22 6.66
CA ILE A 62 -11.58 -18.46 6.21
C ILE A 62 -11.30 -18.35 4.71
N ASN A 63 -10.06 -18.66 4.31
CA ASN A 63 -9.69 -18.73 2.90
C ASN A 63 -9.77 -20.18 2.43
N CYS A 64 -10.67 -20.46 1.50
CA CYS A 64 -10.93 -21.83 1.02
C CYS A 64 -9.78 -22.40 0.19
N GLY A 65 -9.03 -21.55 -0.53
CA GLY A 65 -7.88 -21.98 -1.34
C GLY A 65 -6.57 -22.18 -0.55
N ALA A 66 -6.50 -21.61 0.68
CA ALA A 66 -5.27 -21.71 1.48
C ALA A 66 -5.21 -22.94 2.38
N ILE A 67 -6.31 -23.67 2.56
CA ILE A 67 -6.42 -24.82 3.47
C ILE A 67 -6.57 -26.09 2.64
N PRO A 68 -5.81 -27.16 2.91
CA PRO A 68 -6.02 -28.44 2.25
C PRO A 68 -7.45 -28.98 2.43
N ASP A 69 -8.04 -29.52 1.38
CA ASP A 69 -9.44 -29.96 1.33
C ASP A 69 -9.87 -30.82 2.52
N GLN A 70 -9.00 -31.74 2.94
CA GLN A 70 -9.23 -32.66 4.07
C GLN A 70 -9.38 -31.94 5.42
N LEU A 71 -8.78 -30.74 5.56
CA LEU A 71 -8.85 -29.94 6.78
C LEU A 71 -9.92 -28.86 6.68
N LEU A 72 -10.26 -28.40 5.47
CA LEU A 72 -11.18 -27.32 5.24
C LEU A 72 -12.55 -27.61 5.84
N GLU A 73 -13.04 -28.86 5.69
CA GLU A 73 -14.32 -29.28 6.29
C GLU A 73 -14.31 -29.12 7.81
N SER A 74 -13.28 -29.64 8.46
CA SER A 74 -13.10 -29.55 9.91
C SER A 74 -12.94 -28.11 10.41
N GLU A 75 -12.28 -27.25 9.66
CA GLU A 75 -12.15 -25.83 10.01
C GLU A 75 -13.50 -25.10 9.89
N ILE A 76 -14.27 -25.33 8.82
CA ILE A 76 -15.56 -24.66 8.60
C ILE A 76 -16.62 -25.14 9.60
N PHE A 77 -16.84 -26.47 9.72
CA PHE A 77 -17.95 -27.05 10.44
C PHE A 77 -17.58 -27.52 11.86
N GLY A 78 -16.28 -27.66 12.17
CA GLY A 78 -15.80 -28.24 13.42
C GLY A 78 -15.76 -29.78 13.38
N HIS A 79 -15.23 -30.40 14.42
CA HIS A 79 -15.20 -31.84 14.55
C HIS A 79 -15.33 -32.29 15.99
N VAL A 80 -15.80 -33.51 16.19
CA VAL A 80 -15.78 -34.18 17.48
C VAL A 80 -14.53 -35.07 17.59
N LYS A 81 -14.12 -35.37 18.81
CA LYS A 81 -13.01 -36.30 19.08
C LYS A 81 -13.22 -37.63 18.39
N GLY A 82 -12.21 -38.10 17.67
CA GLY A 82 -12.23 -39.35 16.92
C GLY A 82 -12.84 -39.29 15.53
N ALA A 83 -13.23 -38.12 15.03
CA ALA A 83 -13.83 -37.93 13.71
C ALA A 83 -12.90 -38.37 12.56
N PHE A 84 -11.59 -38.22 12.73
CA PHE A 84 -10.54 -38.64 11.79
C PHE A 84 -9.23 -38.91 12.54
N THR A 85 -8.25 -39.50 11.85
CA THR A 85 -6.92 -39.77 12.40
C THR A 85 -6.25 -38.43 12.75
N GLY A 86 -6.06 -38.19 14.08
CA GLY A 86 -5.53 -36.90 14.59
C GLY A 86 -6.55 -36.02 15.31
N ALA A 87 -7.85 -36.34 15.28
CA ALA A 87 -8.89 -35.66 16.05
C ALA A 87 -8.84 -36.04 17.53
N THR A 88 -7.92 -35.47 18.29
CA THR A 88 -7.66 -35.78 19.72
C THR A 88 -8.66 -35.13 20.67
N CYS A 89 -9.33 -34.04 20.27
CA CYS A 89 -10.31 -33.32 21.05
C CYS A 89 -11.43 -32.77 20.15
N ASP A 90 -12.54 -32.33 20.77
CA ASP A 90 -13.57 -31.58 20.05
C ASP A 90 -13.04 -30.21 19.65
N ARG A 91 -13.38 -29.72 18.44
CA ARG A 91 -13.00 -28.39 17.97
C ARG A 91 -14.18 -27.69 17.32
N LYS A 92 -14.46 -26.46 17.76
CA LYS A 92 -15.50 -25.60 17.17
C LYS A 92 -15.08 -25.15 15.77
N GLY A 93 -16.01 -25.23 14.82
CA GLY A 93 -15.82 -24.70 13.46
C GLY A 93 -16.02 -23.20 13.37
N LYS A 94 -15.65 -22.65 12.22
CA LYS A 94 -15.77 -21.20 11.94
C LYS A 94 -17.22 -20.72 12.00
N PHE A 95 -18.21 -21.52 11.60
CA PHE A 95 -19.63 -21.18 11.78
C PHE A 95 -19.99 -20.94 13.24
N GLN A 96 -19.54 -21.80 14.13
CA GLN A 96 -19.81 -21.65 15.57
C GLN A 96 -19.08 -20.44 16.18
N LEU A 97 -17.87 -20.11 15.67
CA LEU A 97 -17.10 -18.94 16.11
C LEU A 97 -17.73 -17.63 15.62
N ALA A 98 -18.41 -17.67 14.47
CA ALA A 98 -19.07 -16.51 13.86
C ALA A 98 -20.52 -16.32 14.33
N ASP A 99 -21.01 -17.11 15.29
CA ASP A 99 -22.38 -17.04 15.77
C ASP A 99 -22.75 -15.62 16.27
N GLY A 100 -23.89 -15.11 15.84
CA GLY A 100 -24.33 -13.72 16.04
C GLY A 100 -23.54 -12.68 15.22
N GLY A 101 -22.57 -13.10 14.40
CA GLY A 101 -21.64 -12.27 13.64
C GLY A 101 -21.67 -12.53 12.15
N THR A 102 -20.49 -12.51 11.53
CA THR A 102 -20.31 -12.67 10.08
C THR A 102 -19.20 -13.67 9.78
N LEU A 103 -19.47 -14.64 8.91
CA LEU A 103 -18.46 -15.55 8.35
C LEU A 103 -18.14 -15.13 6.93
N VAL A 104 -16.87 -14.88 6.65
CA VAL A 104 -16.35 -14.58 5.33
C VAL A 104 -15.68 -15.84 4.77
N LEU A 105 -16.19 -16.31 3.63
CA LEU A 105 -15.60 -17.38 2.83
C LEU A 105 -14.82 -16.74 1.67
N ASP A 106 -13.53 -16.57 1.86
CA ASP A 106 -12.66 -16.01 0.82
C ASP A 106 -12.22 -17.12 -0.14
N GLU A 107 -12.09 -16.77 -1.43
CA GLU A 107 -11.81 -17.70 -2.54
C GLU A 107 -12.81 -18.88 -2.55
N ILE A 108 -14.12 -18.56 -2.46
CA ILE A 108 -15.20 -19.57 -2.43
C ILE A 108 -15.20 -20.49 -3.65
N GLY A 109 -14.71 -20.01 -4.80
CA GLY A 109 -14.56 -20.79 -6.03
C GLY A 109 -13.50 -21.91 -5.94
N ASP A 110 -12.72 -21.97 -4.85
CA ASP A 110 -11.78 -23.08 -4.58
C ASP A 110 -12.37 -24.15 -3.67
N MET A 111 -13.62 -23.98 -3.20
CA MET A 111 -14.27 -24.95 -2.31
C MET A 111 -14.62 -26.23 -3.05
N PRO A 112 -14.23 -27.42 -2.55
CA PRO A 112 -14.59 -28.72 -3.12
C PRO A 112 -16.12 -28.91 -3.20
N LEU A 113 -16.60 -29.58 -4.27
CA LEU A 113 -18.03 -29.82 -4.51
C LEU A 113 -18.74 -30.50 -3.34
N GLU A 114 -18.07 -31.41 -2.64
CA GLU A 114 -18.61 -32.10 -1.46
C GLU A 114 -18.92 -31.12 -0.32
N LEU A 115 -18.06 -30.12 -0.13
CA LEU A 115 -18.24 -29.11 0.91
C LEU A 115 -19.29 -28.07 0.51
N GLN A 116 -19.43 -27.79 -0.78
CA GLN A 116 -20.49 -26.93 -1.30
C GLN A 116 -21.89 -27.46 -0.93
N VAL A 117 -22.10 -28.80 -0.97
CA VAL A 117 -23.36 -29.43 -0.53
C VAL A 117 -23.63 -29.16 0.95
N LYS A 118 -22.59 -29.29 1.80
CA LYS A 118 -22.74 -29.05 3.23
C LYS A 118 -22.99 -27.58 3.54
N LEU A 119 -22.31 -26.68 2.85
CA LEU A 119 -22.50 -25.24 2.96
C LEU A 119 -23.95 -24.87 2.62
N LEU A 120 -24.48 -25.38 1.51
CA LEU A 120 -25.87 -25.11 1.11
C LEU A 120 -26.85 -25.52 2.21
N ARG A 121 -26.71 -26.72 2.78
CA ARG A 121 -27.54 -27.19 3.89
C ARG A 121 -27.50 -26.25 5.10
N VAL A 122 -26.29 -25.79 5.49
CA VAL A 122 -26.15 -24.85 6.61
C VAL A 122 -26.84 -23.52 6.31
N MET A 123 -26.76 -23.03 5.07
CA MET A 123 -27.43 -21.79 4.66
C MET A 123 -28.97 -21.91 4.68
N GLU A 124 -29.51 -23.10 4.42
CA GLU A 124 -30.96 -23.36 4.40
C GLU A 124 -31.49 -23.64 5.81
N GLU A 125 -30.82 -24.48 6.57
CA GLU A 125 -31.27 -24.97 7.87
C GLU A 125 -30.84 -24.07 9.04
N GLN A 126 -29.85 -23.21 8.84
CA GLN A 126 -29.17 -22.44 9.88
C GLN A 126 -28.61 -23.32 11.01
N LYS A 127 -28.19 -24.53 10.66
CA LYS A 127 -27.65 -25.52 11.58
C LYS A 127 -26.34 -26.08 11.07
N VAL A 128 -25.38 -26.20 11.96
CA VAL A 128 -24.07 -26.80 11.68
C VAL A 128 -23.95 -28.14 12.36
N GLN A 129 -23.54 -29.16 11.61
CA GLN A 129 -23.21 -30.47 12.14
C GLN A 129 -21.70 -30.68 12.11
N PRO A 130 -21.00 -30.83 13.24
CA PRO A 130 -19.59 -31.12 13.30
C PRO A 130 -19.25 -32.47 12.64
N VAL A 131 -18.05 -32.56 12.05
CA VAL A 131 -17.55 -33.79 11.42
C VAL A 131 -17.49 -34.92 12.46
N GLY A 132 -18.06 -36.06 12.15
CA GLY A 132 -18.16 -37.21 13.05
C GLY A 132 -19.19 -37.06 14.17
N GLY A 133 -19.85 -35.91 14.28
CA GLY A 133 -20.90 -35.67 15.27
C GLY A 133 -22.30 -35.96 14.72
N ASN A 134 -23.24 -36.30 15.61
CA ASN A 134 -24.66 -36.55 15.28
C ASN A 134 -25.59 -35.40 15.68
N GLN A 135 -25.07 -34.41 16.40
CA GLN A 135 -25.90 -33.28 16.87
C GLN A 135 -25.69 -32.07 15.96
N SER A 136 -26.82 -31.49 15.53
CA SER A 136 -26.83 -30.22 14.81
C SER A 136 -26.90 -29.06 15.82
N ILE A 137 -26.12 -28.03 15.60
CA ILE A 137 -26.00 -26.83 16.43
C ILE A 137 -26.61 -25.68 15.66
N GLN A 138 -27.61 -25.00 16.24
CA GLN A 138 -28.20 -23.81 15.65
C GLN A 138 -27.19 -22.68 15.62
N THR A 139 -27.12 -21.95 14.51
CA THR A 139 -26.20 -20.81 14.34
C THR A 139 -26.91 -19.68 13.61
N ASP A 140 -26.70 -18.45 14.08
CA ASP A 140 -27.15 -17.22 13.42
C ASP A 140 -25.92 -16.51 12.80
N VAL A 141 -25.57 -16.88 11.59
CA VAL A 141 -24.37 -16.36 10.94
C VAL A 141 -24.71 -15.68 9.62
N ARG A 142 -24.33 -14.42 9.48
CA ARG A 142 -24.37 -13.75 8.18
C ARG A 142 -23.22 -14.24 7.32
N LEU A 143 -23.51 -14.68 6.09
CA LEU A 143 -22.50 -15.18 5.17
C LEU A 143 -22.08 -14.09 4.18
N VAL A 144 -20.77 -13.92 3.99
CA VAL A 144 -20.15 -13.12 2.92
C VAL A 144 -19.19 -14.05 2.17
N ALA A 145 -19.39 -14.21 0.88
CA ALA A 145 -18.49 -14.98 0.02
C ALA A 145 -17.68 -14.02 -0.85
N ALA A 146 -16.38 -14.31 -1.05
CA ALA A 146 -15.53 -13.52 -1.92
C ALA A 146 -14.77 -14.44 -2.91
N THR A 147 -14.59 -13.98 -4.15
CA THR A 147 -13.81 -14.71 -5.15
C THR A 147 -13.35 -13.79 -6.29
N ASN A 148 -12.31 -14.21 -6.99
CA ASN A 148 -11.88 -13.64 -8.26
C ASN A 148 -12.28 -14.51 -9.46
N LYS A 149 -12.92 -15.67 -9.22
CA LYS A 149 -13.33 -16.61 -10.25
C LYS A 149 -14.74 -16.30 -10.77
N ASP A 150 -14.97 -16.67 -12.01
CA ASP A 150 -16.31 -16.64 -12.62
C ASP A 150 -17.11 -17.86 -12.15
N LEU A 151 -17.89 -17.67 -11.07
CA LEU A 151 -18.72 -18.74 -10.50
C LEU A 151 -19.85 -19.19 -11.43
N GLU A 152 -20.37 -18.31 -12.29
CA GLU A 152 -21.42 -18.65 -13.25
C GLU A 152 -20.87 -19.57 -14.34
N GLY A 153 -19.70 -19.25 -14.89
CA GLY A 153 -18.97 -20.13 -15.81
C GLY A 153 -18.61 -21.46 -15.17
N MET A 154 -18.14 -21.46 -13.93
CA MET A 154 -17.84 -22.69 -13.17
C MET A 154 -19.09 -23.55 -12.92
N ALA A 155 -20.22 -22.92 -12.61
CA ALA A 155 -21.50 -23.64 -12.44
C ALA A 155 -21.94 -24.31 -13.73
N SER A 156 -21.83 -23.61 -14.84
CA SER A 156 -22.11 -24.15 -16.18
C SER A 156 -21.17 -25.31 -16.58
N ALA A 157 -19.90 -25.28 -16.11
CA ALA A 157 -18.94 -26.35 -16.31
C ALA A 157 -19.07 -27.53 -15.32
N GLY A 158 -19.93 -27.41 -14.32
CA GLY A 158 -20.08 -28.42 -13.26
C GLY A 158 -18.98 -28.42 -12.19
N GLU A 159 -18.12 -27.38 -12.18
CA GLU A 159 -17.07 -27.17 -11.20
C GLU A 159 -17.54 -26.45 -9.93
N PHE A 160 -18.71 -25.82 -10.01
CA PHE A 160 -19.43 -25.21 -8.89
C PHE A 160 -20.91 -25.62 -8.96
N ARG A 161 -21.59 -25.74 -7.84
CA ARG A 161 -23.00 -26.11 -7.84
C ARG A 161 -23.88 -24.92 -8.16
N GLU A 162 -24.81 -25.10 -9.09
CA GLU A 162 -25.74 -24.07 -9.53
C GLU A 162 -26.66 -23.60 -8.40
N ASP A 163 -27.16 -24.55 -7.57
CA ASP A 163 -28.02 -24.25 -6.43
C ASP A 163 -27.33 -23.37 -5.37
N LEU A 164 -26.05 -23.66 -5.08
CA LEU A 164 -25.26 -22.85 -4.17
C LEU A 164 -24.95 -21.47 -4.77
N PHE A 165 -24.60 -21.41 -6.07
CA PHE A 165 -24.37 -20.14 -6.74
C PHE A 165 -25.58 -19.20 -6.60
N HIS A 166 -26.78 -19.66 -6.92
CA HIS A 166 -28.00 -18.85 -6.78
C HIS A 166 -28.27 -18.43 -5.33
N ARG A 167 -27.92 -19.27 -4.36
CA ARG A 167 -28.11 -18.95 -2.93
C ARG A 167 -27.08 -17.93 -2.42
N LEU A 168 -25.87 -17.90 -2.97
CA LEU A 168 -24.83 -16.91 -2.66
C LEU A 168 -25.03 -15.60 -3.41
N ASN A 169 -25.47 -15.64 -4.67
CA ASN A 169 -25.59 -14.51 -5.57
C ASN A 169 -26.90 -13.71 -5.36
N VAL A 170 -27.26 -13.45 -4.08
CA VAL A 170 -28.45 -12.65 -3.73
C VAL A 170 -28.12 -11.15 -3.77
N LEU A 171 -26.98 -10.77 -3.18
CA LEU A 171 -26.51 -9.39 -3.16
C LEU A 171 -25.08 -9.34 -3.74
N PRO A 172 -24.94 -9.31 -5.07
CA PRO A 172 -23.61 -9.22 -5.69
C PRO A 172 -23.00 -7.83 -5.53
N VAL A 173 -21.71 -7.79 -5.17
CA VAL A 173 -20.89 -6.60 -5.08
C VAL A 173 -19.65 -6.79 -5.94
N VAL A 174 -19.58 -6.07 -7.06
CA VAL A 174 -18.41 -6.10 -7.94
C VAL A 174 -17.46 -4.99 -7.51
N VAL A 175 -16.23 -5.36 -7.14
CA VAL A 175 -15.17 -4.41 -6.79
C VAL A 175 -14.37 -4.09 -8.05
N PRO A 176 -14.38 -2.84 -8.52
CA PRO A 176 -13.68 -2.48 -9.74
C PRO A 176 -12.16 -2.61 -9.58
N PRO A 177 -11.43 -3.05 -10.62
CA PRO A 177 -9.98 -3.06 -10.62
C PRO A 177 -9.43 -1.63 -10.55
N LEU A 178 -8.17 -1.50 -10.14
CA LEU A 178 -7.58 -0.17 -9.89
C LEU A 178 -7.46 0.67 -11.17
N ARG A 179 -7.21 0.05 -12.33
CA ARG A 179 -7.16 0.71 -13.65
C ARG A 179 -8.47 1.41 -14.06
N ASP A 180 -9.62 0.96 -13.53
CA ASP A 180 -10.94 1.57 -13.83
C ASP A 180 -11.24 2.76 -12.88
N ARG A 181 -10.39 2.99 -11.86
CA ARG A 181 -10.54 4.09 -10.88
C ARG A 181 -9.22 4.86 -10.66
N PRO A 182 -8.62 5.42 -11.71
CA PRO A 182 -7.34 6.12 -11.63
C PRO A 182 -7.36 7.30 -10.65
N ASP A 183 -8.53 7.96 -10.47
CA ASP A 183 -8.72 9.06 -9.51
C ASP A 183 -8.50 8.65 -8.04
N ASP A 184 -8.53 7.36 -7.74
CA ASP A 184 -8.27 6.87 -6.39
C ASP A 184 -6.78 6.66 -6.12
N ILE A 185 -5.94 6.58 -7.17
CA ILE A 185 -4.52 6.22 -7.05
C ILE A 185 -3.78 7.24 -6.19
N GLU A 186 -3.95 8.53 -6.43
CA GLU A 186 -3.30 9.57 -5.64
C GLU A 186 -3.62 9.44 -4.14
N ARG A 187 -4.91 9.24 -3.80
CA ARG A 187 -5.34 9.08 -2.40
C ARG A 187 -4.80 7.80 -1.77
N LEU A 188 -4.75 6.72 -2.53
CA LEU A 188 -4.16 5.45 -2.08
C LEU A 188 -2.66 5.61 -1.86
N VAL A 189 -1.95 6.30 -2.75
CA VAL A 189 -0.52 6.62 -2.60
C VAL A 189 -0.29 7.41 -1.31
N GLN A 190 -1.03 8.49 -1.09
CA GLN A 190 -0.93 9.30 0.12
C GLN A 190 -1.22 8.48 1.39
N HIS A 191 -2.28 7.65 1.36
CA HIS A 191 -2.62 6.76 2.47
C HIS A 191 -1.48 5.80 2.81
N PHE A 192 -0.90 5.15 1.80
CA PHE A 192 0.19 4.20 2.02
C PHE A 192 1.51 4.89 2.40
N LEU A 193 1.81 6.06 1.86
CA LEU A 193 2.95 6.86 2.31
C LEU A 193 2.85 7.16 3.81
N VAL A 194 1.71 7.63 4.28
CA VAL A 194 1.48 7.87 5.72
C VAL A 194 1.65 6.58 6.51
N LYS A 195 0.97 5.50 6.11
CA LYS A 195 1.01 4.19 6.79
C LYS A 195 2.43 3.62 6.92
N PHE A 196 3.24 3.67 5.85
CA PHE A 196 4.58 3.07 5.84
C PHE A 196 5.68 4.00 6.37
N THR A 197 5.36 5.27 6.61
CA THR A 197 6.33 6.24 7.16
C THR A 197 5.95 6.74 8.56
N GLU A 198 4.93 6.18 9.19
CA GLU A 198 4.45 6.58 10.51
C GLU A 198 5.56 6.58 11.58
N SER A 199 6.49 5.66 11.49
CA SER A 199 7.65 5.56 12.39
C SER A 199 8.87 6.39 11.95
N LYS A 200 8.81 7.07 10.80
CA LYS A 200 9.93 7.85 10.27
C LYS A 200 9.83 9.31 10.73
N PRO A 201 10.96 9.97 11.04
CA PRO A 201 10.97 11.38 11.43
C PRO A 201 10.65 12.33 10.27
N VAL A 202 10.79 11.87 9.02
CA VAL A 202 10.55 12.67 7.81
C VAL A 202 9.35 12.13 7.06
N LYS A 203 8.40 13.00 6.76
CA LYS A 203 7.28 12.69 5.86
C LYS A 203 7.79 12.60 4.42
N LEU A 204 7.53 11.48 3.77
CA LEU A 204 7.82 11.31 2.35
C LEU A 204 6.69 11.89 1.50
N THR A 205 7.07 12.54 0.41
CA THR A 205 6.17 12.98 -0.66
C THR A 205 6.59 12.33 -1.97
N ILE A 206 5.74 12.34 -2.97
CA ILE A 206 6.06 11.82 -4.31
C ILE A 206 6.07 12.96 -5.31
N SER A 207 7.00 12.95 -6.28
CA SER A 207 7.03 13.98 -7.33
C SER A 207 5.81 13.84 -8.25
N ASN A 208 5.38 14.97 -8.86
CA ASN A 208 4.22 14.98 -9.75
C ASN A 208 4.41 14.05 -10.96
N LYS A 209 5.62 13.98 -11.51
CA LYS A 209 5.94 13.07 -12.63
C LYS A 209 5.87 11.61 -12.22
N SER A 210 6.41 11.26 -11.04
CA SER A 210 6.32 9.91 -10.52
C SER A 210 4.88 9.52 -10.20
N LEU A 211 4.08 10.44 -9.69
CA LEU A 211 2.66 10.23 -9.45
C LEU A 211 1.88 10.02 -10.75
N ALA A 212 2.12 10.85 -11.78
CA ALA A 212 1.50 10.70 -13.10
C ALA A 212 1.79 9.31 -13.70
N ALA A 213 3.05 8.85 -13.65
CA ALA A 213 3.39 7.51 -14.11
C ALA A 213 2.69 6.39 -13.32
N MET A 214 2.39 6.61 -12.03
CA MET A 214 1.59 5.65 -11.25
C MET A 214 0.12 5.66 -11.65
N ILE A 215 -0.43 6.81 -12.03
CA ILE A 215 -1.81 6.94 -12.49
C ILE A 215 -2.00 6.25 -13.84
N ASP A 216 -1.01 6.34 -14.72
CA ASP A 216 -1.05 5.75 -16.07
C ASP A 216 -0.77 4.24 -16.08
N TYR A 217 -0.22 3.68 -15.01
CA TYR A 217 0.08 2.26 -14.93
C TYR A 217 -1.17 1.42 -14.62
N GLU A 218 -1.32 0.27 -15.28
CA GLU A 218 -2.53 -0.57 -15.18
C GLU A 218 -2.72 -1.31 -13.85
N TRP A 219 -1.67 -1.46 -13.06
CA TRP A 219 -1.69 -2.17 -11.76
C TRP A 219 -2.33 -3.57 -11.85
N PRO A 220 -1.75 -4.54 -12.57
CA PRO A 220 -2.34 -5.88 -12.70
C PRO A 220 -2.56 -6.59 -11.36
N GLY A 221 -1.75 -6.31 -10.34
CA GLY A 221 -1.96 -6.76 -8.96
C GLY A 221 -2.79 -5.81 -8.11
N ASN A 222 -3.41 -4.80 -8.72
CA ASN A 222 -4.34 -3.86 -8.09
C ASN A 222 -3.75 -3.14 -6.86
N VAL A 223 -4.55 -2.91 -5.83
CA VAL A 223 -4.15 -2.20 -4.60
C VAL A 223 -3.05 -2.94 -3.84
N ARG A 224 -3.01 -4.28 -3.93
CA ARG A 224 -1.94 -5.07 -3.28
C ARG A 224 -0.57 -4.80 -3.92
N GLU A 225 -0.51 -4.72 -5.23
CA GLU A 225 0.71 -4.36 -5.96
C GLU A 225 1.14 -2.94 -5.66
N LEU A 226 0.20 -1.97 -5.72
CA LEU A 226 0.44 -0.58 -5.38
C LEU A 226 1.01 -0.43 -3.96
N ALA A 227 0.39 -1.07 -2.97
CA ALA A 227 0.85 -1.02 -1.58
C ALA A 227 2.28 -1.58 -1.41
N ASN A 228 2.56 -2.75 -2.02
CA ASN A 228 3.88 -3.37 -2.00
C ASN A 228 4.93 -2.49 -2.70
N PHE A 229 4.54 -1.86 -3.81
CA PHE A 229 5.40 -0.94 -4.53
C PHE A 229 5.75 0.29 -3.69
N ILE A 230 4.74 0.95 -3.08
CA ILE A 230 4.98 2.11 -2.20
C ILE A 230 5.82 1.72 -0.99
N GLN A 231 5.55 0.59 -0.36
CA GLN A 231 6.36 0.11 0.75
C GLN A 231 7.84 -0.03 0.36
N ARG A 232 8.10 -0.59 -0.82
CA ARG A 232 9.44 -0.77 -1.38
C ARG A 232 10.14 0.56 -1.63
N ILE A 233 9.49 1.48 -2.34
CA ILE A 233 10.09 2.78 -2.67
C ILE A 233 10.30 3.65 -1.43
N CYS A 234 9.45 3.55 -0.40
CA CYS A 234 9.68 4.21 0.87
C CYS A 234 10.99 3.77 1.55
N VAL A 235 11.43 2.54 1.35
CA VAL A 235 12.71 2.03 1.91
C VAL A 235 13.90 2.49 1.08
N LEU A 236 13.74 2.56 -0.24
CA LEU A 236 14.83 2.83 -1.19
C LEU A 236 15.14 4.33 -1.36
N THR A 237 14.17 5.20 -1.03
CA THR A 237 14.32 6.64 -1.23
C THR A 237 15.25 7.26 -0.17
N PRO A 238 16.33 7.95 -0.58
CA PRO A 238 17.31 8.54 0.35
C PRO A 238 16.86 9.89 0.92
N GLY A 239 15.88 10.56 0.32
CA GLY A 239 15.45 11.92 0.65
C GLY A 239 13.96 12.03 0.98
N PRO A 240 13.44 13.25 1.22
CA PRO A 240 12.04 13.49 1.55
C PRO A 240 11.09 13.36 0.35
N VAL A 241 11.60 13.42 -0.88
CA VAL A 241 10.82 13.36 -2.11
C VAL A 241 11.17 12.09 -2.88
N ILE A 242 10.15 11.29 -3.18
CA ILE A 242 10.26 10.09 -3.99
C ILE A 242 10.27 10.50 -5.46
N ARG A 243 11.36 10.19 -6.16
CA ARG A 243 11.49 10.32 -7.61
C ARG A 243 11.90 8.98 -8.19
N PHE A 244 11.24 8.54 -9.24
CA PHE A 244 11.54 7.23 -9.82
C PHE A 244 12.95 7.18 -10.45
N MET A 245 13.49 8.31 -10.89
CA MET A 245 14.88 8.40 -11.34
C MET A 245 15.93 8.08 -10.25
N ASP A 246 15.56 8.24 -8.96
CA ASP A 246 16.45 7.93 -7.83
C ASP A 246 16.36 6.45 -7.43
N ILE A 247 15.44 5.69 -8.04
CA ILE A 247 15.16 4.29 -7.72
C ILE A 247 15.75 3.39 -8.80
N PRO A 248 16.55 2.36 -8.46
CA PRO A 248 17.08 1.43 -9.46
C PRO A 248 15.96 0.75 -10.25
N ASN A 249 16.09 0.70 -11.59
CA ASN A 249 15.07 0.18 -12.52
C ASN A 249 14.53 -1.21 -12.16
N GLN A 250 15.37 -2.07 -11.59
CA GLN A 250 14.95 -3.41 -11.14
C GLN A 250 13.84 -3.42 -10.09
N PHE A 251 13.58 -2.29 -9.42
CA PHE A 251 12.54 -2.14 -8.40
C PHE A 251 11.28 -1.43 -8.92
N LEU A 252 11.36 -0.86 -10.13
CA LEU A 252 10.21 -0.26 -10.82
C LEU A 252 9.47 -1.30 -11.65
N PRO A 253 8.13 -1.19 -11.81
CA PRO A 253 7.43 -1.93 -12.84
C PRO A 253 8.04 -1.67 -14.22
N ALA A 254 8.17 -2.69 -15.06
CA ALA A 254 8.86 -2.58 -16.35
C ALA A 254 8.28 -1.46 -17.26
N ALA A 255 6.96 -1.28 -17.26
CA ALA A 255 6.32 -0.21 -18.02
C ALA A 255 6.69 1.19 -17.48
N ILE A 256 6.80 1.36 -16.18
CA ILE A 256 7.24 2.63 -15.55
C ILE A 256 8.72 2.86 -15.84
N ALA A 257 9.58 1.84 -15.71
CA ALA A 257 11.01 1.95 -16.00
C ALA A 257 11.28 2.38 -17.45
N GLY A 258 10.54 1.79 -18.43
CA GLY A 258 10.65 2.13 -19.84
C GLY A 258 10.31 3.59 -20.16
N LEU A 259 9.33 4.18 -19.51
CA LEU A 259 8.97 5.59 -19.69
C LEU A 259 10.11 6.54 -19.31
N TYR A 260 10.93 6.18 -18.32
CA TYR A 260 12.06 6.98 -17.86
C TYR A 260 13.32 6.79 -18.73
N GLU A 261 13.50 5.63 -19.37
CA GLU A 261 14.61 5.37 -20.29
C GLU A 261 14.41 6.04 -21.67
N GLU A 262 13.18 5.99 -22.22
CA GLU A 262 12.89 6.52 -23.55
C GLU A 262 12.79 8.06 -23.59
N ASN A 263 12.29 8.68 -22.53
CA ASN A 263 11.97 10.10 -22.56
C ASN A 263 13.10 11.03 -22.09
N GLY A 264 14.19 10.50 -21.51
CA GLY A 264 15.28 11.33 -20.96
C GLY A 264 14.77 12.47 -20.05
N LEU A 265 13.66 12.21 -19.34
CA LEU A 265 12.92 13.24 -18.60
C LEU A 265 13.77 13.70 -17.43
N GLU A 266 14.54 14.78 -17.64
CA GLU A 266 15.10 15.56 -16.56
C GLU A 266 13.92 16.09 -15.72
N GLU A 267 13.70 15.51 -14.54
CA GLU A 267 12.84 16.14 -13.55
C GLU A 267 13.55 17.43 -13.10
N GLU A 268 13.07 18.57 -13.59
CA GLU A 268 13.39 19.85 -12.96
C GLU A 268 13.00 19.73 -11.49
N ALA A 269 13.89 20.13 -10.59
CA ALA A 269 13.66 20.12 -9.15
C ALA A 269 12.50 21.09 -8.86
N GLU A 270 11.25 20.58 -8.87
CA GLU A 270 10.13 21.30 -8.28
C GLU A 270 10.39 21.37 -6.78
N VAL A 271 10.86 22.54 -6.36
CA VAL A 271 10.86 22.94 -4.95
C VAL A 271 9.40 23.02 -4.56
N PRO A 272 8.93 22.35 -3.49
CA PRO A 272 7.57 22.57 -2.99
C PRO A 272 7.37 24.08 -2.81
N ALA A 273 6.25 24.61 -3.30
CA ALA A 273 5.88 25.98 -3.08
C ALA A 273 5.79 26.20 -1.57
N GLU A 274 6.83 26.78 -1.00
CA GLU A 274 6.81 27.28 0.36
C GLU A 274 5.78 28.40 0.43
N ASP A 275 4.90 28.24 1.41
CA ASP A 275 3.94 29.23 1.87
C ASP A 275 4.62 30.63 1.89
N GLN A 276 4.11 31.56 1.08
CA GLN A 276 4.63 32.92 1.02
C GLN A 276 4.25 33.65 2.31
N GLY A 277 5.15 33.65 3.24
CA GLY A 277 5.03 34.43 4.48
C GLY A 277 6.40 34.91 4.96
N VAL A 278 6.61 36.23 4.73
CA VAL A 278 7.59 37.09 5.38
C VAL A 278 8.99 37.15 4.74
N ALA A 279 9.20 38.22 4.00
CA ALA A 279 10.50 38.78 3.70
C ALA A 279 11.26 39.09 5.01
N HIS A 280 12.43 38.48 5.17
CA HIS A 280 13.45 39.00 6.06
C HIS A 280 14.67 39.42 5.24
N ASP A 281 14.92 40.71 5.31
CA ASP A 281 16.10 41.42 4.83
C ASP A 281 17.38 40.80 5.41
N GLY A 282 18.43 40.92 4.62
CA GLY A 282 19.75 40.35 4.75
C GLY A 282 20.40 40.42 6.15
N ASP A 283 21.01 39.31 6.46
CA ASP A 283 22.32 39.27 7.14
C ASP A 283 23.05 38.04 6.60
N GLU A 284 24.16 38.27 5.88
CA GLU A 284 25.10 37.22 5.52
C GLU A 284 25.80 36.74 6.80
N ASP A 285 25.23 35.73 7.46
CA ASP A 285 25.92 35.05 8.56
C ASP A 285 27.12 34.27 7.98
N LEU A 286 28.28 34.92 8.02
CA LEU A 286 29.56 34.29 7.89
C LEU A 286 29.72 33.32 9.07
N PHE A 287 29.45 32.02 8.82
CA PHE A 287 29.71 30.97 9.81
C PHE A 287 31.22 30.97 10.14
N ASP A 288 31.52 31.13 11.42
CA ASP A 288 32.88 31.16 11.95
C ASP A 288 33.54 29.76 11.71
N TYR A 289 34.80 29.77 11.26
CA TYR A 289 35.58 28.57 10.99
C TYR A 289 35.67 27.62 12.19
N GLU A 290 35.61 28.13 13.40
CA GLU A 290 35.62 27.33 14.64
C GLU A 290 34.34 26.51 14.81
N GLN A 291 33.16 27.00 14.35
CA GLN A 291 31.93 26.26 14.36
C GLN A 291 31.94 25.11 13.35
N ILE A 292 32.59 25.29 12.21
CA ILE A 292 32.71 24.24 11.18
C ILE A 292 33.61 23.10 11.66
N ILE A 293 34.71 23.42 12.35
CA ILE A 293 35.61 22.42 12.91
C ILE A 293 34.93 21.60 14.01
N GLY A 294 34.15 22.24 14.88
CA GLY A 294 33.36 21.54 15.92
C GLY A 294 32.32 20.59 15.38
N LEU A 295 31.80 20.83 14.17
CA LEU A 295 30.84 19.94 13.50
C LEU A 295 31.49 18.78 12.75
N SER A 296 32.83 18.82 12.53
CA SER A 296 33.59 17.75 11.87
C SER A 296 34.11 16.68 12.84
N GLU A 297 33.90 16.83 14.13
CA GLU A 297 34.30 15.85 15.15
C GLU A 297 33.43 14.58 15.11
N VAL A 298 33.94 13.47 15.63
CA VAL A 298 33.26 12.16 15.65
C VAL A 298 31.95 12.21 16.42
N GLN A 299 31.76 13.18 17.32
CA GLN A 299 30.48 13.47 18.00
C GLN A 299 30.27 15.00 18.05
N PRO A 300 29.70 15.60 17.01
CA PRO A 300 29.48 17.04 16.98
C PRO A 300 28.45 17.48 18.03
N SER A 301 28.79 18.54 18.78
CA SER A 301 27.83 19.18 19.68
C SER A 301 26.97 20.16 18.91
N LEU A 302 25.65 19.95 18.91
CA LEU A 302 24.72 20.87 18.27
C LEU A 302 24.32 22.03 19.20
N PRO A 303 24.28 23.28 18.67
CA PRO A 303 23.80 24.42 19.47
C PRO A 303 22.33 24.26 19.84
N PRO A 304 21.86 24.86 20.96
CA PRO A 304 20.51 24.71 21.47
C PRO A 304 19.38 25.13 20.51
N GLY A 305 19.68 25.95 19.50
CA GLY A 305 18.75 26.44 18.49
C GLY A 305 18.67 25.60 17.23
N GLY A 306 19.44 24.49 17.14
CA GLY A 306 19.57 23.71 15.92
C GLY A 306 20.46 24.38 14.87
N ILE A 307 20.73 23.68 13.76
CA ILE A 307 21.52 24.17 12.61
C ILE A 307 20.83 23.82 11.30
N ASN A 308 20.93 24.66 10.31
CA ASN A 308 20.55 24.32 8.95
C ASN A 308 21.73 23.63 8.24
N ALA A 309 21.75 22.30 8.32
CA ALA A 309 22.83 21.49 7.76
C ALA A 309 23.04 21.73 6.25
N SER A 310 21.97 21.98 5.49
CA SER A 310 22.04 22.26 4.05
C SER A 310 22.80 23.57 3.76
N ASN A 311 22.60 24.62 4.55
CA ASN A 311 23.29 25.88 4.38
C ASN A 311 24.78 25.74 4.70
N ILE A 312 25.11 25.02 5.78
CA ILE A 312 26.51 24.77 6.16
C ILE A 312 27.23 23.96 5.08
N LEU A 313 26.65 22.87 4.61
CA LEU A 313 27.24 22.06 3.53
C LEU A 313 27.42 22.84 2.24
N ASN A 314 26.45 23.67 1.84
CA ASN A 314 26.56 24.55 0.68
C ASN A 314 27.69 25.58 0.86
N SER A 315 27.85 26.15 2.04
CA SER A 315 28.93 27.11 2.35
C SER A 315 30.28 26.44 2.29
N ILE A 316 30.46 25.26 2.87
CA ILE A 316 31.68 24.46 2.80
C ILE A 316 32.01 24.13 1.34
N GLU A 317 31.03 23.65 0.58
CA GLU A 317 31.23 23.30 -0.82
C GLU A 317 31.60 24.51 -1.68
N ARG A 318 30.93 25.64 -1.49
CA ARG A 318 31.25 26.91 -2.15
C ARG A 318 32.69 27.32 -1.89
N ASN A 319 33.13 27.27 -0.63
CA ASN A 319 34.47 27.66 -0.24
C ASN A 319 35.55 26.72 -0.82
N LEU A 320 35.29 25.40 -0.86
CA LEU A 320 36.19 24.43 -1.48
C LEU A 320 36.31 24.67 -2.99
N VAL A 321 35.22 24.97 -3.67
CA VAL A 321 35.21 25.28 -5.12
C VAL A 321 35.99 26.55 -5.40
N ILE A 322 35.85 27.65 -4.62
CA ILE A 322 36.58 28.89 -4.74
C ILE A 322 38.09 28.63 -4.52
N ALA A 323 38.45 27.97 -3.42
CA ALA A 323 39.83 27.69 -3.07
C ALA A 323 40.52 26.87 -4.15
N ALA A 324 39.88 25.89 -4.75
CA ALA A 324 40.41 25.09 -5.85
C ALA A 324 40.59 25.92 -7.14
N LEU A 325 39.62 26.80 -7.46
CA LEU A 325 39.68 27.71 -8.61
C LEU A 325 40.84 28.72 -8.46
N ASP A 326 40.98 29.34 -7.31
CA ASP A 326 42.04 30.29 -7.02
C ASP A 326 43.42 29.63 -7.08
N ARG A 327 43.57 28.47 -6.47
CA ARG A 327 44.82 27.69 -6.49
C ARG A 327 45.23 27.26 -7.90
N CYS A 328 44.31 27.04 -8.80
CA CYS A 328 44.56 26.65 -10.20
C CYS A 328 44.48 27.81 -11.18
N GLY A 329 44.46 29.08 -10.73
CA GLY A 329 44.36 30.25 -11.59
C GLY A 329 43.09 30.22 -12.47
N TRP A 330 41.95 29.72 -11.92
CA TRP A 330 40.67 29.59 -12.58
C TRP A 330 40.62 28.58 -13.75
N ASN A 331 41.59 27.65 -13.76
CA ASN A 331 41.59 26.54 -14.72
C ASN A 331 40.62 25.43 -14.25
N VAL A 332 39.41 25.42 -14.81
CA VAL A 332 38.35 24.47 -14.42
C VAL A 332 38.74 23.00 -14.47
N SER A 333 39.56 22.60 -15.48
CA SER A 333 39.99 21.20 -15.59
C SER A 333 40.98 20.79 -14.48
N LYS A 334 41.91 21.66 -14.13
CA LYS A 334 42.86 21.41 -13.01
C LYS A 334 42.14 21.47 -11.65
N SER A 335 41.23 22.42 -11.47
CA SER A 335 40.44 22.54 -10.24
C SER A 335 39.54 21.30 -10.01
N ALA A 336 38.93 20.75 -11.06
CA ALA A 336 38.13 19.52 -10.99
C ALA A 336 39.02 18.32 -10.56
N GLN A 337 40.25 18.22 -11.02
CA GLN A 337 41.20 17.18 -10.59
C GLN A 337 41.55 17.31 -9.10
N ILE A 338 41.79 18.53 -8.61
CA ILE A 338 42.10 18.75 -7.18
C ILE A 338 40.93 18.36 -6.28
N LEU A 339 39.71 18.64 -6.71
CA LEU A 339 38.48 18.31 -5.99
C LEU A 339 38.01 16.86 -6.23
N SER A 340 38.76 16.06 -6.99
CA SER A 340 38.43 14.68 -7.34
C SER A 340 37.03 14.52 -7.90
N MET A 341 36.56 15.47 -8.72
CA MET A 341 35.22 15.46 -9.32
C MET A 341 35.27 15.64 -10.85
N PRO A 342 34.24 15.17 -11.60
CA PRO A 342 34.14 15.42 -13.04
C PRO A 342 34.12 16.92 -13.36
N ARG A 343 34.71 17.32 -14.50
CA ARG A 343 34.70 18.71 -14.96
C ARG A 343 33.31 19.28 -15.13
N THR A 344 32.36 18.47 -15.61
CA THR A 344 30.96 18.84 -15.79
C THR A 344 30.30 19.18 -14.46
N THR A 345 30.54 18.38 -13.42
CA THR A 345 30.04 18.61 -12.07
C THR A 345 30.58 19.92 -11.47
N LEU A 346 31.87 20.21 -11.69
CA LEU A 346 32.45 21.48 -11.22
C LEU A 346 31.82 22.68 -11.94
N ILE A 347 31.54 22.59 -13.23
CA ILE A 347 30.88 23.66 -13.99
C ILE A 347 29.44 23.88 -13.45
N GLN A 348 28.69 22.82 -13.16
CA GLN A 348 27.37 22.93 -12.56
C GLN A 348 27.40 23.62 -11.20
N LYS A 349 28.37 23.24 -10.34
CA LYS A 349 28.58 23.89 -9.03
C LYS A 349 29.00 25.35 -9.16
N MET A 350 29.88 25.67 -10.12
CA MET A 350 30.21 27.06 -10.42
C MET A 350 28.99 27.88 -10.82
N ASN A 351 28.12 27.33 -11.67
CA ASN A 351 26.87 27.99 -12.07
C ASN A 351 25.92 28.16 -10.89
N LYS A 352 25.76 27.10 -10.07
CA LYS A 352 24.94 27.14 -8.85
C LYS A 352 25.37 28.23 -7.87
N PHE A 353 26.67 28.46 -7.74
CA PHE A 353 27.22 29.46 -6.82
C PHE A 353 27.51 30.82 -7.50
N GLY A 354 27.14 31.01 -8.77
CA GLY A 354 27.30 32.26 -9.48
C GLY A 354 28.74 32.61 -9.93
N PHE A 355 29.62 31.61 -10.02
CA PHE A 355 31.03 31.80 -10.42
C PHE A 355 31.21 31.71 -11.94
N SER A 356 30.73 32.66 -12.70
CA SER A 356 30.92 32.68 -14.16
C SER A 356 32.23 33.32 -14.64
N GLN A 357 32.91 34.14 -13.84
CA GLN A 357 34.17 34.78 -14.14
C GLN A 357 34.98 35.06 -12.84
N LYS A 358 36.32 35.23 -12.99
CA LYS A 358 37.17 35.62 -11.89
C LYS A 358 36.65 36.91 -11.25
N PRO A 359 36.40 36.95 -9.93
CA PRO A 359 35.99 38.19 -9.28
C PRO A 359 37.09 39.24 -9.49
N SER A 360 36.69 40.41 -10.01
CA SER A 360 37.56 41.58 -10.07
C SER A 360 37.95 41.98 -8.65
N LYS A 361 39.27 42.13 -8.40
CA LYS A 361 39.77 42.57 -7.10
C LYS A 361 39.24 43.95 -6.72
#